data_1ce0f401d74bebb6e981b0237997447a
#
_entry.id   1ce0f401d74bebb6e981b0237997447a
#
_cell.length_a   1.000
_cell.length_b   1.000
_cell.length_c   1.000
_cell.angle_alpha   90.00
_cell.angle_beta   90.00
_cell.angle_gamma   90.00
#
_symmetry.space_group_name_H-M   'P 1'
#
loop_
_entity.id
_entity.type
_entity.pdbx_description
1 polymer ?
#
loop_
_entity_poly.entity_id
_entity_poly.type
_entity_poly.pdbx_seq_one_letter_code
_entity_poly.pdbx_strand_id
1 'polypeptide(L)'
;MPSLYGTVKSKTGEMFQDSLDYCKSALQSVSRSFALTIPLVEENILAPIMVGYLEARILDTFEDDIGRREISLQERINSMNTMMEILESPDSSSAKAKAKKLAESADEMVLNPNYRDLIKNMERILTVHSSFDEKTKECMVRWLKEMNFGMQKFLKQEVYSCEDLNEYCYYVAGTPSGFLTELIRTRSKVLGDENSQILRDNERDFGLFLQKVNIVRDFREDIIDNEKIFWPGFLFEKYNLVPADLLKPENEEKGMELLDAMIDNASLHIEPVKAYLSAIPEEYAGFRAGAAINFAMGIATLESMRNNTEVFFGDKPVKISHEARDNILADPLGFVSG
;
A
#
# COMPACT_ATOMS: atom_id res chain seq x y z
N MET A 1 19.83 31.09 -2.97
CA MET A 1 19.31 30.26 -1.87
C MET A 1 20.29 29.13 -1.65
N PRO A 2 20.81 28.91 -0.44
CA PRO A 2 21.79 27.86 -0.24
C PRO A 2 21.06 26.50 -0.28
N SER A 3 21.56 25.58 -1.11
CA SER A 3 21.22 24.17 -1.16
C SER A 3 21.36 23.59 0.25
N LEU A 4 20.32 22.93 0.76
CA LEU A 4 20.31 22.20 2.03
C LEU A 4 21.21 20.93 1.99
N TYR A 5 21.84 20.65 0.87
CA TYR A 5 22.87 19.62 0.70
C TYR A 5 24.23 20.29 0.52
N GLY A 6 24.77 20.75 1.65
CA GLY A 6 26.17 21.13 1.70
C GLY A 6 27.04 20.00 1.16
N THR A 7 27.88 20.31 0.19
CA THR A 7 28.88 19.44 -0.43
C THR A 7 29.84 18.88 0.61
N VAL A 8 29.44 17.78 1.28
CA VAL A 8 30.37 16.93 2.01
C VAL A 8 30.73 15.77 1.07
N LYS A 9 31.78 15.96 0.29
CA LYS A 9 32.50 14.89 -0.39
C LYS A 9 33.23 14.05 0.69
N SER A 10 32.49 13.27 1.47
CA SER A 10 32.98 12.24 2.34
C SER A 10 32.44 10.88 1.85
N LYS A 11 33.12 9.79 2.12
CA LYS A 11 32.61 8.42 1.83
C LYS A 11 31.19 8.19 2.36
N THR A 12 30.81 8.89 3.43
CA THR A 12 29.45 8.87 4.02
C THR A 12 28.42 9.54 3.09
N GLY A 13 28.76 10.62 2.41
CA GLY A 13 27.86 11.27 1.47
C GLY A 13 27.62 10.47 0.18
N GLU A 14 28.68 9.80 -0.32
CA GLU A 14 28.55 8.89 -1.48
C GLU A 14 27.70 7.67 -1.14
N MET A 15 27.88 7.08 0.02
CA MET A 15 27.09 5.93 0.49
C MET A 15 25.61 6.29 0.70
N PHE A 16 25.31 7.48 1.22
CA PHE A 16 23.93 7.97 1.34
C PHE A 16 23.26 8.16 -0.03
N GLN A 17 23.97 8.81 -0.97
CA GLN A 17 23.44 9.01 -2.30
C GLN A 17 23.19 7.69 -3.03
N ASP A 18 24.10 6.73 -2.93
CA ASP A 18 23.94 5.38 -3.47
C ASP A 18 22.73 4.65 -2.88
N SER A 19 22.49 4.82 -1.56
CA SER A 19 21.32 4.28 -0.87
C SER A 19 20.02 4.93 -1.34
N LEU A 20 20.00 6.25 -1.51
CA LEU A 20 18.84 6.99 -2.01
C LEU A 20 18.50 6.61 -3.46
N ASP A 21 19.51 6.45 -4.31
CA ASP A 21 19.32 6.05 -5.71
C ASP A 21 18.84 4.59 -5.80
N TYR A 22 19.30 3.71 -4.90
CA TYR A 22 18.73 2.39 -4.75
C TYR A 22 17.24 2.45 -4.38
N CYS A 23 16.83 3.24 -3.40
CA CYS A 23 15.42 3.37 -3.01
C CYS A 23 14.54 3.81 -4.19
N LYS A 24 15.01 4.75 -5.02
CA LYS A 24 14.31 5.17 -6.24
C LYS A 24 14.16 4.03 -7.25
N SER A 25 15.22 3.25 -7.46
CA SER A 25 15.22 2.10 -8.38
C SER A 25 14.32 0.97 -7.84
N ALA A 26 14.40 0.67 -6.55
CA ALA A 26 13.59 -0.34 -5.89
C ALA A 26 12.09 -0.02 -6.02
N LEU A 27 11.69 1.25 -5.81
CA LEU A 27 10.30 1.70 -5.98
C LEU A 27 9.77 1.35 -7.37
N GLN A 28 10.56 1.57 -8.42
CA GLN A 28 10.17 1.23 -9.80
C GLN A 28 9.99 -0.28 -10.01
N SER A 29 10.74 -1.09 -9.27
CA SER A 29 10.74 -2.55 -9.41
C SER A 29 9.61 -3.22 -8.62
N VAL A 30 9.22 -2.64 -7.46
CA VAL A 30 8.26 -3.27 -6.53
C VAL A 30 6.87 -2.63 -6.57
N SER A 31 6.65 -1.61 -7.39
CA SER A 31 5.34 -0.96 -7.54
C SER A 31 5.04 -0.63 -8.99
N ARG A 32 3.74 -0.73 -9.36
CA ARG A 32 3.24 -0.27 -10.67
C ARG A 32 2.65 1.14 -10.56
N SER A 33 1.68 1.33 -9.68
CA SER A 33 0.95 2.60 -9.53
C SER A 33 1.78 3.62 -8.75
N PHE A 34 2.31 3.24 -7.59
CA PHE A 34 3.08 4.15 -6.74
C PHE A 34 4.43 4.55 -7.35
N ALA A 35 5.00 3.72 -8.23
CA ALA A 35 6.17 4.10 -9.04
C ALA A 35 5.91 5.31 -9.95
N LEU A 36 4.66 5.54 -10.36
CA LEU A 36 4.25 6.70 -11.16
C LEU A 36 3.91 7.91 -10.29
N THR A 37 3.34 7.71 -9.11
CA THR A 37 2.73 8.78 -8.32
C THR A 37 3.62 9.31 -7.20
N ILE A 38 4.42 8.46 -6.53
CA ILE A 38 5.38 8.92 -5.51
C ILE A 38 6.39 9.94 -6.06
N PRO A 39 6.95 9.80 -7.27
CA PRO A 39 7.87 10.80 -7.80
C PRO A 39 7.28 12.20 -8.05
N LEU A 40 5.94 12.34 -8.02
CA LEU A 40 5.26 13.62 -8.20
C LEU A 40 5.22 14.46 -6.92
N VAL A 41 5.42 13.83 -5.74
CA VAL A 41 5.29 14.53 -4.46
C VAL A 41 6.43 15.52 -4.23
N GLU A 42 6.17 16.50 -3.39
CA GLU A 42 7.11 17.57 -3.07
C GLU A 42 8.37 17.05 -2.38
N GLU A 43 9.50 17.67 -2.68
CA GLU A 43 10.84 17.24 -2.26
C GLU A 43 10.95 17.04 -0.73
N ASN A 44 10.25 17.87 0.05
CA ASN A 44 10.29 17.83 1.52
C ASN A 44 9.59 16.60 2.14
N ILE A 45 8.74 15.88 1.38
CA ILE A 45 8.04 14.65 1.82
C ILE A 45 8.38 13.42 0.97
N LEU A 46 9.05 13.60 -0.17
CA LEU A 46 9.34 12.51 -1.12
C LEU A 46 10.12 11.35 -0.48
N ALA A 47 11.25 11.64 0.16
CA ALA A 47 12.09 10.59 0.72
C ALA A 47 11.39 9.81 1.86
N PRO A 48 10.73 10.44 2.85
CA PRO A 48 9.94 9.72 3.85
C PRO A 48 8.82 8.86 3.26
N ILE A 49 8.08 9.36 2.26
CA ILE A 49 7.01 8.59 1.60
C ILE A 49 7.58 7.38 0.86
N MET A 50 8.64 7.56 0.10
CA MET A 50 9.29 6.49 -0.65
C MET A 50 9.84 5.41 0.28
N VAL A 51 10.56 5.79 1.34
CA VAL A 51 11.13 4.85 2.31
C VAL A 51 10.03 4.14 3.09
N GLY A 52 9.01 4.86 3.58
CA GLY A 52 7.88 4.27 4.28
C GLY A 52 7.12 3.25 3.42
N TYR A 53 6.95 3.54 2.12
CA TYR A 53 6.39 2.58 1.17
C TYR A 53 7.25 1.32 1.02
N LEU A 54 8.58 1.46 0.91
CA LEU A 54 9.48 0.31 0.77
C LEU A 54 9.52 -0.54 2.05
N GLU A 55 9.47 0.08 3.22
CA GLU A 55 9.41 -0.61 4.52
C GLU A 55 8.07 -1.34 4.70
N ALA A 56 6.95 -0.70 4.34
CA ALA A 56 5.65 -1.35 4.31
C ALA A 56 5.62 -2.54 3.34
N ARG A 57 6.26 -2.41 2.16
CA ARG A 57 6.37 -3.50 1.18
C ARG A 57 7.19 -4.68 1.69
N ILE A 58 8.22 -4.45 2.51
CA ILE A 58 8.97 -5.54 3.17
C ILE A 58 8.06 -6.29 4.15
N LEU A 59 7.27 -5.59 4.96
CA LEU A 59 6.31 -6.22 5.88
C LEU A 59 5.25 -7.03 5.13
N ASP A 60 4.68 -6.46 4.09
CA ASP A 60 3.71 -7.07 3.20
C ASP A 60 4.28 -8.35 2.54
N THR A 61 5.55 -8.31 2.12
CA THR A 61 6.23 -9.50 1.57
C THR A 61 6.32 -10.63 2.59
N PHE A 62 6.58 -10.34 3.85
CA PHE A 62 6.58 -11.36 4.91
C PHE A 62 5.17 -11.84 5.26
N GLU A 63 4.14 -11.04 5.01
CA GLU A 63 2.75 -11.45 5.18
C GLU A 63 2.26 -12.30 4.00
N ASP A 64 2.61 -11.98 2.75
CA ASP A 64 1.97 -12.54 1.55
C ASP A 64 2.87 -13.44 0.71
N ASP A 65 4.06 -12.98 0.34
CA ASP A 65 4.87 -13.55 -0.74
C ASP A 65 5.89 -14.59 -0.25
N ILE A 66 5.46 -15.46 0.64
CA ILE A 66 6.29 -16.53 1.20
C ILE A 66 5.90 -17.86 0.57
N GLY A 67 6.56 -18.26 -0.52
CA GLY A 67 6.11 -19.41 -1.26
C GLY A 67 7.17 -20.38 -1.78
N ARG A 68 8.47 -20.17 -1.51
CA ARG A 68 9.51 -21.10 -1.99
C ARG A 68 9.60 -22.41 -1.20
N ARG A 69 9.18 -22.38 0.05
CA ARG A 69 9.03 -23.54 0.93
C ARG A 69 7.82 -23.34 1.83
N GLU A 70 7.35 -24.41 2.43
CA GLU A 70 6.36 -24.28 3.50
C GLU A 70 6.95 -23.46 4.64
N ILE A 71 6.50 -22.22 4.79
CA ILE A 71 6.88 -21.32 5.87
C ILE A 71 5.74 -21.27 6.86
N SER A 72 6.03 -21.62 8.09
CA SER A 72 5.03 -21.61 9.14
C SER A 72 4.54 -20.19 9.43
N LEU A 73 3.29 -20.08 9.87
CA LEU A 73 2.70 -18.82 10.34
C LEU A 73 3.62 -18.13 11.39
N GLN A 74 4.26 -18.93 12.26
CA GLN A 74 5.15 -18.37 13.28
C GLN A 74 6.43 -17.77 12.68
N GLU A 75 6.99 -18.36 11.63
CA GLU A 75 8.16 -17.77 10.93
C GLU A 75 7.82 -16.47 10.23
N ARG A 76 6.62 -16.37 9.62
CA ARG A 76 6.12 -15.12 9.02
C ARG A 76 6.01 -14.03 10.09
N ILE A 77 5.33 -14.31 11.18
CA ILE A 77 5.17 -13.39 12.32
C ILE A 77 6.53 -12.99 12.90
N ASN A 78 7.47 -13.92 13.03
CA ASN A 78 8.81 -13.64 13.54
C ASN A 78 9.59 -12.70 12.60
N SER A 79 9.48 -12.89 11.27
CA SER A 79 10.14 -12.01 10.29
C SER A 79 9.57 -10.59 10.34
N MET A 80 8.25 -10.46 10.42
CA MET A 80 7.55 -9.18 10.56
C MET A 80 7.95 -8.46 11.86
N ASN A 81 7.97 -9.16 13.00
CA ASN A 81 8.40 -8.59 14.28
C ASN A 81 9.89 -8.20 14.25
N THR A 82 10.74 -9.03 13.64
CA THR A 82 12.16 -8.71 13.48
C THR A 82 12.36 -7.43 12.66
N MET A 83 11.58 -7.23 11.60
CA MET A 83 11.60 -5.98 10.84
C MET A 83 11.22 -4.77 11.72
N MET A 84 10.18 -4.89 12.56
CA MET A 84 9.83 -3.81 13.47
C MET A 84 10.91 -3.50 14.51
N GLU A 85 11.55 -4.53 15.08
CA GLU A 85 12.68 -4.35 16.00
C GLU A 85 13.90 -3.67 15.33
N ILE A 86 14.11 -3.90 14.03
CA ILE A 86 15.15 -3.21 13.24
C ILE A 86 14.78 -1.73 13.10
N LEU A 87 13.54 -1.41 12.74
CA LEU A 87 13.09 -0.03 12.52
C LEU A 87 13.06 0.81 13.79
N GLU A 88 12.88 0.21 14.97
CA GLU A 88 12.93 0.93 16.26
C GLU A 88 14.33 1.46 16.60
N SER A 89 15.39 0.86 16.09
CA SER A 89 16.76 1.26 16.39
C SER A 89 17.71 0.88 15.25
N PRO A 90 17.53 1.43 14.04
CA PRO A 90 18.16 0.96 12.79
C PRO A 90 19.69 1.04 12.81
N ASP A 91 20.25 1.97 13.56
CA ASP A 91 21.71 2.18 13.66
C ASP A 91 22.40 1.23 14.66
N SER A 92 21.63 0.52 15.48
CA SER A 92 22.19 -0.38 16.48
C SER A 92 22.89 -1.59 15.84
N SER A 93 23.93 -2.10 16.51
CA SER A 93 24.62 -3.33 16.07
C SER A 93 23.68 -4.54 16.02
N SER A 94 22.71 -4.58 16.93
CA SER A 94 21.65 -5.62 16.96
C SER A 94 20.76 -5.54 15.72
N ALA A 95 20.28 -4.35 15.36
CA ALA A 95 19.44 -4.16 14.16
C ALA A 95 20.20 -4.55 12.89
N LYS A 96 21.44 -4.14 12.73
CA LYS A 96 22.28 -4.50 11.58
C LYS A 96 22.49 -6.02 11.48
N ALA A 97 22.72 -6.71 12.61
CA ALA A 97 22.83 -8.16 12.62
C ALA A 97 21.50 -8.85 12.23
N LYS A 98 20.36 -8.34 12.70
CA LYS A 98 19.02 -8.84 12.34
C LYS A 98 18.70 -8.60 10.87
N ALA A 99 18.97 -7.40 10.34
CA ALA A 99 18.79 -7.05 8.94
C ALA A 99 19.60 -7.98 8.03
N LYS A 100 20.87 -8.23 8.37
CA LYS A 100 21.72 -9.18 7.64
C LYS A 100 21.11 -10.60 7.64
N LYS A 101 20.63 -11.08 8.79
CA LYS A 101 20.01 -12.40 8.90
C LYS A 101 18.73 -12.51 8.06
N LEU A 102 17.87 -11.49 8.05
CA LEU A 102 16.68 -11.46 7.20
C LEU A 102 17.08 -11.45 5.72
N ALA A 103 18.08 -10.66 5.33
CA ALA A 103 18.58 -10.61 3.97
C ALA A 103 19.13 -11.97 3.49
N GLU A 104 19.85 -12.69 4.34
CA GLU A 104 20.36 -14.04 4.07
C GLU A 104 19.23 -15.06 3.87
N SER A 105 18.12 -14.95 4.62
CA SER A 105 16.98 -15.86 4.50
C SER A 105 16.08 -15.57 3.28
N ALA A 106 16.20 -14.41 2.67
CA ALA A 106 15.28 -13.98 1.59
C ALA A 106 15.31 -14.89 0.36
N ASP A 107 16.44 -15.53 0.03
CA ASP A 107 16.54 -16.45 -1.10
C ASP A 107 15.70 -17.72 -0.94
N GLU A 108 15.54 -18.17 0.30
CA GLU A 108 14.75 -19.36 0.61
C GLU A 108 13.27 -19.04 0.81
N MET A 109 12.98 -17.82 1.28
CA MET A 109 11.64 -17.43 1.72
C MET A 109 10.80 -16.79 0.60
N VAL A 110 11.37 -15.94 -0.23
CA VAL A 110 10.63 -15.03 -1.11
C VAL A 110 10.68 -15.47 -2.56
N LEU A 111 9.50 -15.65 -3.18
CA LEU A 111 9.38 -16.06 -4.58
C LEU A 111 9.73 -14.94 -5.54
N ASN A 112 9.12 -13.76 -5.34
CA ASN A 112 9.28 -12.63 -6.23
C ASN A 112 10.72 -12.09 -6.20
N PRO A 113 11.44 -12.05 -7.33
CA PRO A 113 12.84 -11.62 -7.35
C PRO A 113 13.02 -10.15 -6.95
N ASN A 114 12.07 -9.26 -7.25
CA ASN A 114 12.15 -7.84 -6.90
C ASN A 114 11.96 -7.63 -5.39
N TYR A 115 11.01 -8.36 -4.78
CA TYR A 115 10.78 -8.29 -3.33
C TYR A 115 11.96 -8.90 -2.55
N ARG A 116 12.54 -9.97 -3.10
CA ARG A 116 13.76 -10.57 -2.56
C ARG A 116 14.96 -9.61 -2.61
N ASP A 117 15.13 -8.92 -3.73
CA ASP A 117 16.18 -7.88 -3.86
C ASP A 117 15.96 -6.76 -2.86
N LEU A 118 14.72 -6.32 -2.65
CA LEU A 118 14.36 -5.30 -1.67
C LEU A 118 14.80 -5.72 -0.25
N ILE A 119 14.50 -6.95 0.17
CA ILE A 119 14.89 -7.45 1.49
C ILE A 119 16.40 -7.59 1.61
N LYS A 120 17.08 -8.08 0.58
CA LYS A 120 18.54 -8.20 0.56
C LYS A 120 19.27 -6.87 0.68
N ASN A 121 18.67 -5.81 0.19
CA ASN A 121 19.24 -4.46 0.22
C ASN A 121 18.60 -3.56 1.29
N MET A 122 17.89 -4.12 2.28
CA MET A 122 17.22 -3.31 3.32
C MET A 122 18.16 -2.38 4.07
N GLU A 123 19.47 -2.71 4.21
CA GLU A 123 20.45 -1.83 4.85
C GLU A 123 20.55 -0.47 4.14
N ARG A 124 20.35 -0.41 2.83
CA ARG A 124 20.30 0.85 2.06
C ARG A 124 19.08 1.67 2.41
N ILE A 125 17.91 1.01 2.56
CA ILE A 125 16.68 1.67 2.98
C ILE A 125 16.84 2.23 4.39
N LEU A 126 17.39 1.44 5.32
CA LEU A 126 17.66 1.84 6.70
C LEU A 126 18.67 3.02 6.78
N THR A 127 19.63 3.09 5.86
CA THR A 127 20.56 4.23 5.75
C THR A 127 19.83 5.53 5.46
N VAL A 128 18.82 5.50 4.56
CA VAL A 128 17.99 6.68 4.27
C VAL A 128 17.04 6.96 5.43
N HIS A 129 16.39 5.94 6.00
CA HIS A 129 15.53 6.06 7.19
C HIS A 129 16.26 6.76 8.35
N SER A 130 17.47 6.31 8.68
CA SER A 130 18.29 6.88 9.77
C SER A 130 18.64 8.36 9.56
N SER A 131 18.56 8.87 8.34
CA SER A 131 18.84 10.28 8.04
C SER A 131 17.69 11.23 8.37
N PHE A 132 16.47 10.70 8.60
CA PHE A 132 15.32 11.52 8.91
C PHE A 132 15.39 12.07 10.35
N ASP A 133 14.70 13.19 10.58
CA ASP A 133 14.51 13.73 11.93
C ASP A 133 13.70 12.76 12.81
N GLU A 134 13.88 12.87 14.13
CA GLU A 134 13.27 11.94 15.10
C GLU A 134 11.74 11.88 14.97
N LYS A 135 11.07 13.03 14.76
CA LYS A 135 9.60 13.05 14.63
C LYS A 135 9.13 12.27 13.41
N THR A 136 9.87 12.37 12.30
CA THR A 136 9.56 11.60 11.09
C THR A 136 9.76 10.11 11.33
N LYS A 137 10.86 9.70 11.97
CA LYS A 137 11.12 8.30 12.30
C LYS A 137 10.08 7.73 13.26
N GLU A 138 9.76 8.44 14.33
CA GLU A 138 8.73 8.05 15.30
C GLU A 138 7.36 7.90 14.62
N CYS A 139 7.00 8.81 13.73
CA CYS A 139 5.77 8.74 12.95
C CYS A 139 5.75 7.48 12.06
N MET A 140 6.80 7.24 11.27
CA MET A 140 6.91 6.06 10.41
C MET A 140 6.79 4.76 11.20
N VAL A 141 7.59 4.62 12.26
CA VAL A 141 7.62 3.40 13.09
C VAL A 141 6.26 3.16 13.75
N ARG A 142 5.59 4.19 14.23
CA ARG A 142 4.26 4.07 14.84
C ARG A 142 3.22 3.52 13.85
N TRP A 143 3.14 4.08 12.65
CA TRP A 143 2.19 3.64 11.63
C TRP A 143 2.51 2.23 11.12
N LEU A 144 3.80 1.90 10.93
CA LEU A 144 4.23 0.55 10.56
C LEU A 144 3.97 -0.49 11.66
N LYS A 145 4.06 -0.12 12.94
CA LYS A 145 3.66 -1.00 14.06
C LYS A 145 2.19 -1.33 14.02
N GLU A 146 1.34 -0.35 13.74
CA GLU A 146 -0.09 -0.56 13.65
C GLU A 146 -0.44 -1.43 12.44
N MET A 147 0.20 -1.19 11.28
CA MET A 147 0.10 -2.05 10.11
C MET A 147 0.51 -3.50 10.45
N ASN A 148 1.67 -3.68 11.04
CA ASN A 148 2.20 -4.98 11.44
C ASN A 148 1.27 -5.72 12.41
N PHE A 149 0.68 -5.02 13.38
CA PHE A 149 -0.30 -5.60 14.30
C PHE A 149 -1.52 -6.14 13.56
N GLY A 150 -2.08 -5.35 12.65
CA GLY A 150 -3.26 -5.74 11.88
C GLY A 150 -2.99 -6.90 10.93
N MET A 151 -1.86 -6.88 10.21
CA MET A 151 -1.43 -7.99 9.35
C MET A 151 -1.33 -9.30 10.14
N GLN A 152 -0.70 -9.29 11.31
CA GLN A 152 -0.60 -10.48 12.16
C GLN A 152 -1.95 -10.95 12.70
N LYS A 153 -2.90 -10.03 12.92
CA LYS A 153 -4.26 -10.37 13.31
C LYS A 153 -4.95 -11.15 12.18
N PHE A 154 -4.91 -10.63 10.96
CA PHE A 154 -5.60 -11.23 9.81
C PHE A 154 -4.85 -12.42 9.18
N LEU A 155 -3.62 -12.71 9.58
CA LEU A 155 -3.00 -14.01 9.35
C LEU A 155 -3.67 -15.15 10.16
N LYS A 156 -4.48 -14.83 11.17
CA LYS A 156 -5.12 -15.76 12.10
C LYS A 156 -6.65 -15.67 12.09
N GLN A 157 -7.19 -14.64 11.45
CA GLN A 157 -8.62 -14.35 11.43
C GLN A 157 -9.09 -14.22 9.99
N GLU A 158 -10.23 -14.81 9.70
CA GLU A 158 -10.91 -14.64 8.41
C GLU A 158 -11.71 -13.34 8.37
N VAL A 159 -11.93 -12.82 7.17
CA VAL A 159 -12.84 -11.70 6.91
C VAL A 159 -14.25 -12.26 6.77
N TYR A 160 -15.07 -12.06 7.79
CA TYR A 160 -16.44 -12.56 7.79
C TYR A 160 -17.49 -11.48 7.52
N SER A 161 -17.30 -10.29 8.04
CA SER A 161 -18.21 -9.15 7.93
C SER A 161 -17.61 -8.01 7.09
N CYS A 162 -18.44 -7.01 6.73
CA CYS A 162 -17.94 -5.77 6.14
C CYS A 162 -17.06 -4.97 7.11
N GLU A 163 -17.32 -5.10 8.41
CA GLU A 163 -16.50 -4.49 9.46
C GLU A 163 -15.12 -5.11 9.50
N ASP A 164 -15.01 -6.45 9.40
CA ASP A 164 -13.71 -7.13 9.31
C ASP A 164 -12.95 -6.70 8.05
N LEU A 165 -13.62 -6.59 6.90
CA LEU A 165 -13.04 -6.09 5.67
C LEU A 165 -12.52 -4.66 5.83
N ASN A 166 -13.31 -3.78 6.44
CA ASN A 166 -12.91 -2.40 6.72
C ASN A 166 -11.70 -2.35 7.66
N GLU A 167 -11.67 -3.22 8.67
CA GLU A 167 -10.57 -3.29 9.63
C GLU A 167 -9.30 -3.81 8.96
N TYR A 168 -9.38 -4.85 8.15
CA TYR A 168 -8.26 -5.34 7.34
C TYR A 168 -7.70 -4.25 6.43
N CYS A 169 -8.57 -3.63 5.62
CA CYS A 169 -8.17 -2.55 4.71
C CYS A 169 -7.57 -1.35 5.46
N TYR A 170 -8.07 -1.05 6.67
CA TYR A 170 -7.47 -0.01 7.50
C TYR A 170 -6.03 -0.35 7.87
N TYR A 171 -5.76 -1.56 8.35
CA TYR A 171 -4.40 -1.91 8.75
C TYR A 171 -3.42 -1.92 7.56
N VAL A 172 -3.80 -2.46 6.41
CA VAL A 172 -2.86 -2.61 5.28
C VAL A 172 -2.75 -1.36 4.38
N ALA A 173 -3.76 -0.48 4.36
CA ALA A 173 -3.77 0.70 3.49
C ALA A 173 -4.20 1.99 4.22
N GLY A 174 -5.08 1.92 5.21
CA GLY A 174 -5.45 3.08 6.03
C GLY A 174 -4.27 3.59 6.87
N THR A 175 -3.45 2.71 7.44
CA THR A 175 -2.25 3.11 8.20
C THR A 175 -1.22 3.83 7.33
N PRO A 176 -0.85 3.38 6.11
CA PRO A 176 -0.06 4.19 5.19
C PRO A 176 -0.69 5.55 4.87
N SER A 177 -2.02 5.60 4.69
CA SER A 177 -2.73 6.85 4.42
C SER A 177 -2.65 7.83 5.59
N GLY A 178 -2.78 7.33 6.82
CA GLY A 178 -2.58 8.11 8.04
C GLY A 178 -1.17 8.69 8.15
N PHE A 179 -0.14 7.89 7.81
CA PHE A 179 1.24 8.37 7.74
C PHE A 179 1.40 9.53 6.74
N LEU A 180 0.86 9.40 5.54
CA LEU A 180 0.89 10.45 4.52
C LEU A 180 0.22 11.74 5.01
N THR A 181 -0.96 11.62 5.60
CA THR A 181 -1.72 12.73 6.15
C THR A 181 -0.94 13.45 7.26
N GLU A 182 -0.33 12.69 8.16
CA GLU A 182 0.46 13.26 9.25
C GLU A 182 1.69 14.01 8.76
N LEU A 183 2.37 13.50 7.73
CA LEU A 183 3.48 14.22 7.09
C LEU A 183 3.04 15.58 6.54
N ILE A 184 1.92 15.63 5.82
CA ILE A 184 1.35 16.87 5.29
C ILE A 184 1.00 17.82 6.43
N ARG A 185 0.25 17.36 7.41
CA ARG A 185 -0.24 18.17 8.53
C ARG A 185 0.88 18.75 9.39
N THR A 186 1.95 18.00 9.59
CA THR A 186 3.07 18.45 10.43
C THR A 186 4.09 19.31 9.69
N ARG A 187 4.12 19.27 8.37
CA ARG A 187 5.09 20.00 7.54
C ARG A 187 4.48 21.17 6.77
N SER A 188 3.16 21.19 6.63
CA SER A 188 2.47 22.30 5.97
C SER A 188 2.61 23.60 6.74
N LYS A 189 2.80 24.69 6.00
CA LYS A 189 2.88 26.05 6.55
C LYS A 189 1.60 26.85 6.34
N VAL A 190 0.69 26.33 5.50
CA VAL A 190 -0.53 27.03 5.08
C VAL A 190 -1.82 26.25 5.39
N LEU A 191 -1.70 25.03 5.89
CA LEU A 191 -2.85 24.19 6.20
C LEU A 191 -3.62 24.76 7.41
N GLY A 192 -4.84 25.23 7.15
CA GLY A 192 -5.75 25.71 8.19
C GLY A 192 -6.38 24.55 8.99
N ASP A 193 -6.94 24.89 10.16
CA ASP A 193 -7.53 23.89 11.08
C ASP A 193 -8.69 23.10 10.44
N GLU A 194 -9.52 23.76 9.64
CA GLU A 194 -10.64 23.13 8.95
C GLU A 194 -10.16 22.04 7.97
N ASN A 195 -9.25 22.37 7.05
CA ASN A 195 -8.69 21.39 6.12
C ASN A 195 -7.90 20.30 6.84
N SER A 196 -7.18 20.66 7.91
CA SER A 196 -6.48 19.69 8.75
C SER A 196 -7.45 18.70 9.40
N GLN A 197 -8.65 19.13 9.78
CA GLN A 197 -9.69 18.25 10.31
C GLN A 197 -10.27 17.35 9.20
N ILE A 198 -10.62 17.93 8.04
CA ILE A 198 -11.12 17.16 6.90
C ILE A 198 -10.14 16.06 6.47
N LEU A 199 -8.83 16.36 6.44
CA LEU A 199 -7.81 15.37 6.15
C LEU A 199 -7.84 14.21 7.15
N ARG A 200 -7.90 14.49 8.46
CA ARG A 200 -7.96 13.46 9.50
C ARG A 200 -9.21 12.59 9.43
N ASP A 201 -10.35 13.23 9.18
CA ASP A 201 -11.64 12.54 9.19
C ASP A 201 -11.78 11.58 8.01
N ASN A 202 -11.03 11.82 6.90
CA ASN A 202 -11.15 11.06 5.66
C ASN A 202 -9.86 10.30 5.23
N GLU A 203 -8.75 10.40 5.99
CA GLU A 203 -7.49 9.71 5.64
C GLU A 203 -7.64 8.21 5.54
N ARG A 204 -8.47 7.64 6.42
CA ARG A 204 -8.77 6.21 6.43
C ARG A 204 -9.45 5.79 5.13
N ASP A 205 -10.44 6.55 4.68
CA ASP A 205 -11.24 6.22 3.51
C ASP A 205 -10.40 6.16 2.22
N PHE A 206 -9.37 7.01 2.11
CA PHE A 206 -8.45 6.95 0.96
C PHE A 206 -7.74 5.59 0.88
N GLY A 207 -7.23 5.09 2.00
CA GLY A 207 -6.60 3.77 2.06
C GLY A 207 -7.60 2.63 1.81
N LEU A 208 -8.78 2.68 2.48
CA LEU A 208 -9.82 1.66 2.33
C LEU A 208 -10.31 1.55 0.88
N PHE A 209 -10.53 2.67 0.22
CA PHE A 209 -10.93 2.70 -1.18
C PHE A 209 -9.94 1.93 -2.06
N LEU A 210 -8.66 2.30 -2.00
CA LEU A 210 -7.62 1.69 -2.84
C LEU A 210 -7.48 0.18 -2.59
N GLN A 211 -7.52 -0.22 -1.32
CA GLN A 211 -7.38 -1.64 -0.98
C GLN A 211 -8.61 -2.45 -1.40
N LYS A 212 -9.81 -1.92 -1.21
CA LYS A 212 -11.04 -2.61 -1.66
C LYS A 212 -11.08 -2.78 -3.18
N VAL A 213 -10.63 -1.77 -3.95
CA VAL A 213 -10.48 -1.90 -5.41
C VAL A 213 -9.56 -3.07 -5.77
N ASN A 214 -8.43 -3.21 -5.08
CA ASN A 214 -7.52 -4.33 -5.29
C ASN A 214 -8.19 -5.67 -4.94
N ILE A 215 -8.84 -5.77 -3.78
CA ILE A 215 -9.54 -6.99 -3.31
C ILE A 215 -10.64 -7.43 -4.30
N VAL A 216 -11.37 -6.49 -4.89
CA VAL A 216 -12.39 -6.84 -5.89
C VAL A 216 -11.75 -7.30 -7.19
N ARG A 217 -10.71 -6.61 -7.65
CA ARG A 217 -10.02 -6.92 -8.90
C ARG A 217 -9.29 -8.24 -8.88
N ASP A 218 -8.63 -8.54 -7.77
CA ASP A 218 -7.69 -9.67 -7.67
C ASP A 218 -8.37 -10.93 -7.10
N PHE A 219 -9.72 -10.94 -6.94
CA PHE A 219 -10.51 -12.03 -6.35
C PHE A 219 -10.12 -13.42 -6.86
N ARG A 220 -9.99 -13.59 -8.19
CA ARG A 220 -9.64 -14.87 -8.79
C ARG A 220 -8.21 -15.29 -8.43
N GLU A 221 -7.26 -14.37 -8.50
CA GLU A 221 -5.84 -14.62 -8.18
C GLU A 221 -5.69 -14.96 -6.69
N ASP A 222 -6.41 -14.26 -5.82
CA ASP A 222 -6.40 -14.50 -4.38
C ASP A 222 -6.87 -15.92 -4.02
N ILE A 223 -7.89 -16.43 -4.72
CA ILE A 223 -8.40 -17.81 -4.46
C ILE A 223 -7.48 -18.87 -5.06
N ILE A 224 -7.01 -18.68 -6.30
CA ILE A 224 -6.28 -19.72 -7.04
C ILE A 224 -4.83 -19.82 -6.57
N ASP A 225 -4.17 -18.66 -6.43
CA ASP A 225 -2.73 -18.60 -6.24
C ASP A 225 -2.33 -18.38 -4.77
N ASN A 226 -3.17 -17.65 -4.01
CA ASN A 226 -2.85 -17.23 -2.66
C ASN A 226 -3.64 -17.96 -1.57
N GLU A 227 -4.68 -18.72 -1.95
CA GLU A 227 -5.64 -19.37 -1.02
C GLU A 227 -6.20 -18.37 0.04
N LYS A 228 -6.28 -17.08 -0.32
CA LYS A 228 -6.76 -16.00 0.54
C LYS A 228 -8.14 -15.54 0.13
N ILE A 229 -8.96 -15.19 1.11
CA ILE A 229 -10.33 -14.74 0.91
C ILE A 229 -10.54 -13.48 1.71
N PHE A 230 -10.67 -12.36 0.99
CA PHE A 230 -10.95 -11.06 1.57
C PHE A 230 -12.40 -10.61 1.41
N TRP A 231 -13.18 -11.28 0.55
CA TRP A 231 -14.61 -11.02 0.46
C TRP A 231 -15.31 -11.56 1.71
N PRO A 232 -16.22 -10.76 2.34
CA PRO A 232 -16.86 -11.17 3.59
C PRO A 232 -17.59 -12.50 3.51
N GLY A 233 -17.32 -13.39 4.46
CA GLY A 233 -17.85 -14.76 4.48
C GLY A 233 -19.38 -14.82 4.46
N PHE A 234 -20.07 -13.86 5.14
CA PHE A 234 -21.54 -13.80 5.16
C PHE A 234 -22.17 -13.64 3.77
N LEU A 235 -21.45 -13.03 2.79
CA LEU A 235 -21.95 -12.89 1.42
C LEU A 235 -22.13 -14.24 0.74
N PHE A 236 -21.22 -15.18 0.97
CA PHE A 236 -21.28 -16.53 0.41
C PHE A 236 -22.36 -17.38 1.08
N GLU A 237 -22.53 -17.23 2.38
CA GLU A 237 -23.57 -17.95 3.15
C GLU A 237 -24.98 -17.67 2.64
N LYS A 238 -25.27 -16.42 2.20
CA LYS A 238 -26.57 -16.04 1.62
C LYS A 238 -26.99 -16.96 0.47
N TYR A 239 -26.04 -17.48 -0.29
CA TYR A 239 -26.28 -18.34 -1.46
C TYR A 239 -25.90 -19.81 -1.21
N ASN A 240 -25.48 -20.17 0.01
CA ASN A 240 -24.90 -21.47 0.34
C ASN A 240 -23.75 -21.85 -0.61
N LEU A 241 -22.83 -20.92 -0.83
CA LEU A 241 -21.65 -21.05 -1.67
C LEU A 241 -20.37 -20.94 -0.82
N VAL A 242 -19.28 -21.47 -1.36
CA VAL A 242 -17.92 -21.14 -0.93
C VAL A 242 -17.24 -20.29 -2.00
N PRO A 243 -16.20 -19.52 -1.67
CA PRO A 243 -15.56 -18.59 -2.63
C PRO A 243 -15.17 -19.23 -3.97
N ALA A 244 -14.61 -20.44 -3.95
CA ALA A 244 -14.23 -21.17 -5.16
C ALA A 244 -15.43 -21.55 -6.07
N ASP A 245 -16.66 -21.53 -5.54
CA ASP A 245 -17.85 -21.77 -6.36
C ASP A 245 -18.13 -20.64 -7.35
N LEU A 246 -17.66 -19.42 -7.07
CA LEU A 246 -17.79 -18.28 -8.01
C LEU A 246 -16.94 -18.44 -9.28
N LEU A 247 -15.98 -19.34 -9.26
CA LEU A 247 -15.18 -19.68 -10.44
C LEU A 247 -15.87 -20.70 -11.36
N LYS A 248 -17.09 -21.13 -11.02
CA LYS A 248 -17.89 -22.10 -11.80
C LYS A 248 -18.98 -21.36 -12.59
N PRO A 249 -19.09 -21.59 -13.91
CA PRO A 249 -20.07 -20.87 -14.78
C PRO A 249 -21.54 -20.99 -14.29
N GLU A 250 -21.91 -22.10 -13.66
CA GLU A 250 -23.27 -22.27 -13.12
C GLU A 250 -23.65 -21.32 -11.99
N ASN A 251 -22.67 -20.63 -11.39
CA ASN A 251 -22.87 -19.64 -10.34
C ASN A 251 -22.68 -18.20 -10.82
N GLU A 252 -22.54 -17.95 -12.13
CA GLU A 252 -22.26 -16.63 -12.71
C GLU A 252 -23.23 -15.55 -12.20
N GLU A 253 -24.55 -15.78 -12.26
CA GLU A 253 -25.56 -14.81 -11.82
C GLU A 253 -25.36 -14.40 -10.36
N LYS A 254 -25.13 -15.38 -9.47
CA LYS A 254 -24.86 -15.10 -8.04
C LYS A 254 -23.51 -14.40 -7.86
N GLY A 255 -22.51 -14.79 -8.63
CA GLY A 255 -21.21 -14.13 -8.64
C GLY A 255 -21.31 -12.67 -8.98
N MET A 256 -22.10 -12.34 -10.00
CA MET A 256 -22.34 -10.93 -10.39
C MET A 256 -23.07 -10.14 -9.32
N GLU A 257 -24.03 -10.72 -8.60
CA GLU A 257 -24.69 -10.05 -7.45
C GLU A 257 -23.68 -9.77 -6.31
N LEU A 258 -22.78 -10.71 -6.02
CA LEU A 258 -21.75 -10.50 -5.01
C LEU A 258 -20.72 -9.48 -5.46
N LEU A 259 -20.34 -9.49 -6.74
CA LEU A 259 -19.42 -8.50 -7.31
C LEU A 259 -19.99 -7.09 -7.20
N ASP A 260 -21.27 -6.90 -7.54
CA ASP A 260 -21.94 -5.61 -7.40
C ASP A 260 -21.96 -5.14 -5.94
N ALA A 261 -22.26 -6.04 -4.99
CA ALA A 261 -22.23 -5.72 -3.57
C ALA A 261 -20.83 -5.28 -3.10
N MET A 262 -19.75 -5.91 -3.60
CA MET A 262 -18.38 -5.54 -3.27
C MET A 262 -17.96 -4.22 -3.92
N ILE A 263 -18.36 -3.97 -5.19
CA ILE A 263 -18.13 -2.69 -5.86
C ILE A 263 -18.86 -1.57 -5.13
N ASP A 264 -20.11 -1.77 -4.74
CA ASP A 264 -20.90 -0.79 -4.00
C ASP A 264 -20.28 -0.51 -2.61
N ASN A 265 -19.79 -1.55 -1.93
CA ASN A 265 -19.06 -1.38 -0.66
C ASN A 265 -17.76 -0.56 -0.82
N ALA A 266 -17.00 -0.76 -1.89
CA ALA A 266 -15.83 0.07 -2.20
C ALA A 266 -16.23 1.51 -2.54
N SER A 267 -17.34 1.69 -3.22
CA SER A 267 -17.86 3.01 -3.67
C SER A 267 -18.33 3.90 -2.52
N LEU A 268 -18.62 3.35 -1.33
CA LEU A 268 -18.95 4.14 -0.14
C LEU A 268 -17.85 5.12 0.27
N HIS A 269 -16.61 4.88 -0.13
CA HIS A 269 -15.47 5.72 0.19
C HIS A 269 -15.22 6.85 -0.82
N ILE A 270 -15.98 6.93 -1.94
CA ILE A 270 -15.72 7.90 -3.01
C ILE A 270 -15.86 9.35 -2.51
N GLU A 271 -16.97 9.69 -1.86
CA GLU A 271 -17.19 11.07 -1.40
C GLU A 271 -16.21 11.47 -0.26
N PRO A 272 -15.93 10.62 0.75
CA PRO A 272 -14.85 10.89 1.70
C PRO A 272 -13.48 11.14 1.05
N VAL A 273 -13.11 10.37 0.02
CA VAL A 273 -11.85 10.58 -0.71
C VAL A 273 -11.83 11.88 -1.49
N LYS A 274 -12.96 12.28 -2.13
CA LYS A 274 -13.07 13.60 -2.78
C LYS A 274 -12.85 14.72 -1.77
N ALA A 275 -13.45 14.63 -0.59
CA ALA A 275 -13.25 15.59 0.49
C ALA A 275 -11.77 15.65 0.94
N TYR A 276 -11.14 14.49 1.13
CA TYR A 276 -9.71 14.38 1.44
C TYR A 276 -8.84 15.09 0.40
N LEU A 277 -9.01 14.78 -0.87
CA LEU A 277 -8.24 15.37 -1.96
C LEU A 277 -8.41 16.90 -2.04
N SER A 278 -9.61 17.39 -1.80
CA SER A 278 -9.92 18.83 -1.82
C SER A 278 -9.28 19.58 -0.66
N ALA A 279 -9.05 18.92 0.49
CA ALA A 279 -8.44 19.52 1.67
C ALA A 279 -6.90 19.57 1.61
N ILE A 280 -6.27 18.86 0.65
CA ILE A 280 -4.79 18.90 0.49
C ILE A 280 -4.39 20.31 0.03
N PRO A 281 -3.49 21.00 0.77
CA PRO A 281 -3.11 22.37 0.43
C PRO A 281 -2.30 22.44 -0.86
N GLU A 282 -2.36 23.61 -1.53
CA GLU A 282 -1.72 23.85 -2.83
C GLU A 282 -0.19 23.64 -2.79
N GLU A 283 0.45 23.86 -1.64
CA GLU A 283 1.89 23.58 -1.46
C GLU A 283 2.24 22.09 -1.59
N TYR A 284 1.23 21.20 -1.63
CA TYR A 284 1.33 19.75 -1.89
C TYR A 284 0.53 19.33 -3.13
N ALA A 285 0.55 20.17 -4.17
CA ALA A 285 -0.15 19.93 -5.43
C ALA A 285 0.32 18.63 -6.12
N GLY A 286 1.62 18.32 -6.04
CA GLY A 286 2.18 17.08 -6.58
C GLY A 286 1.66 15.84 -5.85
N PHE A 287 1.62 15.87 -4.51
CA PHE A 287 0.99 14.81 -3.72
C PHE A 287 -0.50 14.67 -4.06
N ARG A 288 -1.23 15.80 -4.13
CA ARG A 288 -2.66 15.81 -4.50
C ARG A 288 -2.89 15.19 -5.88
N ALA A 289 -2.07 15.55 -6.86
CA ALA A 289 -2.15 14.97 -8.20
C ALA A 289 -1.88 13.45 -8.20
N GLY A 290 -0.84 12.99 -7.50
CA GLY A 290 -0.53 11.57 -7.37
C GLY A 290 -1.65 10.78 -6.68
N ALA A 291 -2.23 11.33 -5.61
CA ALA A 291 -3.36 10.73 -4.93
C ALA A 291 -4.61 10.69 -5.81
N ALA A 292 -4.90 11.77 -6.55
CA ALA A 292 -6.01 11.83 -7.51
C ALA A 292 -5.85 10.83 -8.66
N ILE A 293 -4.63 10.62 -9.17
CA ILE A 293 -4.35 9.58 -10.19
C ILE A 293 -4.72 8.19 -9.66
N ASN A 294 -4.26 7.83 -8.46
CA ASN A 294 -4.57 6.52 -7.88
C ASN A 294 -6.07 6.36 -7.64
N PHE A 295 -6.74 7.40 -7.16
CA PHE A 295 -8.18 7.39 -6.92
C PHE A 295 -8.98 7.26 -8.21
N ALA A 296 -8.68 8.06 -9.24
CA ALA A 296 -9.34 8.02 -10.54
C ALA A 296 -9.14 6.66 -11.24
N MET A 297 -7.93 6.09 -11.16
CA MET A 297 -7.67 4.72 -11.65
C MET A 297 -8.50 3.68 -10.88
N GLY A 298 -8.69 3.87 -9.58
CA GLY A 298 -9.55 3.01 -8.76
C GLY A 298 -11.01 3.07 -9.22
N ILE A 299 -11.59 4.26 -9.42
CA ILE A 299 -12.95 4.44 -9.93
C ILE A 299 -13.08 3.74 -11.29
N ALA A 300 -12.23 4.05 -12.25
CA ALA A 300 -12.26 3.46 -13.58
C ALA A 300 -12.11 1.92 -13.54
N THR A 301 -11.35 1.39 -12.57
CA THR A 301 -11.23 -0.06 -12.35
C THR A 301 -12.56 -0.66 -11.86
N LEU A 302 -13.22 -0.05 -10.86
CA LEU A 302 -14.55 -0.51 -10.40
C LEU A 302 -15.57 -0.50 -11.55
N GLU A 303 -15.59 0.57 -12.35
CA GLU A 303 -16.48 0.69 -13.50
C GLU A 303 -16.22 -0.41 -14.55
N SER A 304 -14.95 -0.73 -14.82
CA SER A 304 -14.58 -1.78 -15.78
C SER A 304 -14.88 -3.20 -15.30
N MET A 305 -15.06 -3.39 -13.99
CA MET A 305 -15.45 -4.67 -13.39
C MET A 305 -16.97 -4.85 -13.31
N ARG A 306 -17.75 -3.76 -13.24
CA ARG A 306 -19.21 -3.84 -13.16
C ARG A 306 -19.77 -4.52 -14.40
N ASN A 307 -20.64 -5.52 -14.21
CA ASN A 307 -21.17 -6.39 -15.27
C ASN A 307 -20.10 -7.13 -16.11
N ASN A 308 -18.93 -7.39 -15.54
CA ASN A 308 -17.82 -8.03 -16.25
C ASN A 308 -17.45 -9.38 -15.61
N THR A 309 -17.84 -10.46 -16.27
CA THR A 309 -17.59 -11.83 -15.81
C THR A 309 -16.11 -12.24 -15.83
N GLU A 310 -15.25 -11.50 -16.53
CA GLU A 310 -13.80 -11.72 -16.53
C GLU A 310 -13.16 -11.61 -15.14
N VAL A 311 -13.82 -10.96 -14.18
CA VAL A 311 -13.39 -10.96 -12.77
C VAL A 311 -13.30 -12.38 -12.22
N PHE A 312 -14.20 -13.29 -12.66
CA PHE A 312 -14.24 -14.68 -12.22
C PHE A 312 -13.57 -15.64 -13.21
N PHE A 313 -13.69 -15.36 -14.50
CA PHE A 313 -13.33 -16.33 -15.55
C PHE A 313 -12.16 -15.90 -16.42
N GLY A 314 -11.68 -14.67 -16.28
CA GLY A 314 -10.55 -14.15 -17.04
C GLY A 314 -9.21 -14.77 -16.60
N ASP A 315 -8.29 -14.99 -17.55
CA ASP A 315 -6.94 -15.47 -17.26
C ASP A 315 -6.05 -14.42 -16.57
N LYS A 316 -6.50 -13.17 -16.54
CA LYS A 316 -5.77 -12.03 -15.94
C LYS A 316 -6.75 -11.08 -15.26
N PRO A 317 -6.32 -10.37 -14.21
CA PRO A 317 -7.14 -9.33 -13.60
C PRO A 317 -7.63 -8.30 -14.61
N VAL A 318 -8.88 -7.85 -14.42
CA VAL A 318 -9.49 -6.78 -15.24
C VAL A 318 -8.65 -5.51 -15.13
N LYS A 319 -8.43 -4.85 -16.26
CA LYS A 319 -7.63 -3.62 -16.36
C LYS A 319 -8.40 -2.54 -17.09
N ILE A 320 -8.19 -1.31 -16.67
CA ILE A 320 -8.64 -0.13 -17.42
C ILE A 320 -7.97 -0.08 -18.80
N SER A 321 -8.64 0.51 -19.77
CA SER A 321 -8.07 0.71 -21.11
C SER A 321 -6.86 1.66 -21.08
N HIS A 322 -6.00 1.57 -22.07
CA HIS A 322 -4.89 2.51 -22.22
C HIS A 322 -5.40 3.96 -22.39
N GLU A 323 -6.48 4.14 -23.13
CA GLU A 323 -7.12 5.45 -23.32
C GLU A 323 -7.63 6.04 -22.00
N ALA A 324 -8.35 5.25 -21.19
CA ALA A 324 -8.83 5.69 -19.87
C ALA A 324 -7.65 6.08 -18.96
N ARG A 325 -6.58 5.26 -18.95
CA ARG A 325 -5.38 5.58 -18.19
C ARG A 325 -4.74 6.90 -18.64
N ASP A 326 -4.58 7.09 -19.95
CA ASP A 326 -3.90 8.26 -20.51
C ASP A 326 -4.73 9.55 -20.26
N ASN A 327 -6.06 9.46 -20.32
CA ASN A 327 -6.96 10.54 -19.95
C ASN A 327 -6.84 10.91 -18.45
N ILE A 328 -6.80 9.92 -17.56
CA ILE A 328 -6.60 10.14 -16.11
C ILE A 328 -5.25 10.83 -15.85
N LEU A 329 -4.19 10.38 -16.51
CA LEU A 329 -2.86 10.97 -16.35
C LEU A 329 -2.80 12.42 -16.88
N ALA A 330 -3.57 12.75 -17.90
CA ALA A 330 -3.62 14.09 -18.49
C ALA A 330 -4.35 15.11 -17.58
N ASP A 331 -5.45 14.71 -16.91
CA ASP A 331 -6.23 15.58 -16.02
C ASP A 331 -6.84 14.77 -14.86
N PRO A 332 -6.04 14.38 -13.86
CA PRO A 332 -6.53 13.56 -12.76
C PRO A 332 -7.55 14.27 -11.86
N LEU A 333 -7.45 15.60 -11.70
CA LEU A 333 -8.36 16.37 -10.85
C LEU A 333 -9.70 16.65 -11.56
N GLY A 334 -9.70 16.88 -12.86
CA GLY A 334 -10.92 17.00 -13.64
C GLY A 334 -11.73 15.70 -13.62
N PHE A 335 -11.05 14.54 -13.70
CA PHE A 335 -11.70 13.24 -13.60
C PHE A 335 -12.37 12.99 -12.23
N VAL A 336 -11.80 13.53 -11.16
CA VAL A 336 -12.33 13.39 -9.78
C VAL A 336 -13.50 14.33 -9.51
N SER A 337 -13.55 15.48 -10.22
CA SER A 337 -14.56 16.55 -10.00
C SER A 337 -15.86 16.31 -10.75
N GLY A 338 -15.87 15.43 -11.76
CA GLY A 338 -17.05 15.03 -12.53
C GLY A 338 -17.76 13.86 -11.90
#